data_a2c0fd29d07df40123aee3830ca7e27d
#
_entry.id   a2c0fd29d07df40123aee3830ca7e27d
#
_cell.length_a   1.000
_cell.length_b   1.000
_cell.length_c   1.000
_cell.angle_alpha   90.00
_cell.angle_beta   90.00
_cell.angle_gamma   90.00
#
_symmetry.space_group_name_H-M   'P 1'
#
loop_
_entity.id
_entity.type
_entity.pdbx_description
1 polymer ?
#
loop_
_entity_poly.entity_id
_entity_poly.type
_entity_poly.pdbx_seq_one_letter_code
_entity_poly.pdbx_strand_id
1 'polypeptide(L)'
;MNKRGNINEYIRSLVASPRMAGEVVHHEILRRRPARECPASFPAGDLVRTILEGMGVQSLYTHQAEGITHIRQGRHVVVSTPTASGKTFIYNLPVLERIKAAPSARALYLFPLKALAQDQLKAFERMAAVAGLSDTATAAIYDGDTSDYKRKKIRGSPPAVIMTNPDMVHLSLLPYHDSWRTFFENLEIIVIDEIHTYRGVMGSHMARVFRRLLRVCAHYGANPVFVASSATIANPGELAGQLTGVRVNTVENSGAPRGRRNVVMLNPRTGP
;
A
#
# COMPACT_ATOMS: atom_id res chain seq x y z
N MET A 1 22.71 8.37 -33.39
CA MET A 1 23.09 8.80 -32.02
C MET A 1 22.00 9.69 -31.46
N ASN A 2 21.14 9.15 -30.61
CA ASN A 2 20.07 9.91 -29.96
C ASN A 2 20.71 10.79 -28.88
N LYS A 3 20.86 12.10 -29.10
CA LYS A 3 21.23 13.04 -28.05
C LYS A 3 20.12 13.01 -26.98
N ARG A 4 20.36 12.32 -25.87
CA ARG A 4 19.50 12.47 -24.69
C ARG A 4 19.54 13.94 -24.30
N GLY A 5 18.48 14.69 -24.58
CA GLY A 5 18.38 16.09 -24.26
C GLY A 5 18.63 16.32 -22.78
N ASN A 6 19.48 17.28 -22.45
CA ASN A 6 19.77 17.64 -21.06
C ASN A 6 18.56 18.42 -20.51
N ILE A 7 17.87 17.87 -19.52
CA ILE A 7 16.68 18.48 -18.91
C ILE A 7 16.95 19.94 -18.44
N ASN A 8 18.17 20.23 -17.99
CA ASN A 8 18.53 21.57 -17.56
C ASN A 8 18.60 22.55 -18.76
N GLU A 9 19.06 22.09 -19.93
CA GLU A 9 19.07 22.90 -21.16
C GLU A 9 17.64 23.13 -21.64
N TYR A 10 16.79 22.09 -21.59
CA TYR A 10 15.37 22.23 -21.91
C TYR A 10 14.67 23.25 -21.00
N ILE A 11 14.87 23.17 -19.68
CA ILE A 11 14.28 24.14 -18.73
C ILE A 11 14.79 25.54 -18.98
N ARG A 12 16.10 25.71 -19.25
CA ARG A 12 16.66 27.03 -19.59
C ARG A 12 16.03 27.58 -20.88
N SER A 13 15.89 26.74 -21.92
CA SER A 13 15.27 27.16 -23.18
C SER A 13 13.79 27.52 -23.00
N LEU A 14 13.09 26.77 -22.12
CA LEU A 14 11.69 27.04 -21.80
C LEU A 14 11.53 28.40 -21.10
N VAL A 15 12.32 28.66 -20.07
CA VAL A 15 12.28 29.91 -19.29
C VAL A 15 12.75 31.12 -20.13
N ALA A 16 13.69 30.91 -21.03
CA ALA A 16 14.19 31.95 -21.94
C ALA A 16 13.36 32.14 -23.21
N SER A 17 12.39 31.27 -23.49
CA SER A 17 11.54 31.33 -24.68
C SER A 17 10.69 32.60 -24.67
N PRO A 18 10.70 33.44 -25.78
CA PRO A 18 9.85 34.63 -25.87
C PRO A 18 8.35 34.34 -25.66
N ARG A 19 7.90 33.10 -25.98
CA ARG A 19 6.51 32.67 -25.81
C ARG A 19 6.16 32.34 -24.36
N MET A 20 7.13 31.85 -23.57
CA MET A 20 6.90 31.30 -22.22
C MET A 20 7.52 32.15 -21.10
N ALA A 21 8.53 32.98 -21.40
CA ALA A 21 9.25 33.75 -20.37
C ALA A 21 8.35 34.67 -19.57
N GLY A 22 7.31 35.25 -20.18
CA GLY A 22 6.32 36.09 -19.49
C GLY A 22 5.24 35.30 -18.72
N GLU A 23 5.19 34.00 -18.88
CA GLU A 23 4.22 33.11 -18.22
C GLU A 23 4.81 32.33 -17.05
N VAL A 24 6.15 32.24 -16.97
CA VAL A 24 6.84 31.58 -15.85
C VAL A 24 6.78 32.49 -14.63
N VAL A 25 5.96 32.13 -13.68
CA VAL A 25 5.78 32.89 -12.42
C VAL A 25 6.62 32.36 -11.26
N HIS A 26 7.07 31.10 -11.35
CA HIS A 26 7.93 30.50 -10.34
C HIS A 26 8.79 29.38 -10.94
N HIS A 27 10.04 29.29 -10.55
CA HIS A 27 10.93 28.19 -10.85
C HIS A 27 11.73 27.82 -9.61
N GLU A 28 11.52 26.59 -9.13
CA GLU A 28 12.22 26.05 -7.97
C GLU A 28 12.98 24.78 -8.35
N ILE A 29 14.17 24.62 -7.79
CA ILE A 29 14.98 23.42 -7.94
C ILE A 29 14.98 22.65 -6.64
N LEU A 30 14.23 21.57 -6.58
CA LEU A 30 14.25 20.64 -5.46
C LEU A 30 15.51 19.77 -5.54
N ARG A 31 16.36 19.86 -4.52
CA ARG A 31 17.65 19.14 -4.48
C ARG A 31 17.44 17.64 -4.41
N ARG A 32 18.41 16.89 -4.95
CA ARG A 32 18.51 15.44 -4.76
C ARG A 32 18.55 15.10 -3.27
N ARG A 33 17.83 14.05 -2.86
CA ARG A 33 17.93 13.46 -1.54
C ARG A 33 18.43 12.02 -1.68
N PRO A 34 19.52 11.63 -1.00
CA PRO A 34 20.01 10.25 -1.00
C PRO A 34 19.00 9.31 -0.29
N ALA A 35 19.13 8.03 -0.53
CA ALA A 35 18.43 7.01 0.25
C ALA A 35 18.85 7.09 1.73
N ARG A 36 17.89 6.84 2.63
CA ARG A 36 18.15 6.54 4.03
C ARG A 36 17.74 5.10 4.28
N GLU A 37 18.73 4.25 4.39
CA GLU A 37 18.55 2.83 4.60
C GLU A 37 18.23 2.52 6.06
N CYS A 38 17.63 1.37 6.31
CA CYS A 38 17.33 0.93 7.65
C CYS A 38 18.63 0.69 8.44
N PRO A 39 18.62 0.89 9.78
CA PRO A 39 19.77 0.59 10.61
C PRO A 39 20.16 -0.90 10.52
N ALA A 40 21.46 -1.19 10.64
CA ALA A 40 21.98 -2.56 10.71
C ALA A 40 21.35 -3.36 11.86
N SER A 41 20.89 -2.68 12.91
CA SER A 41 20.18 -3.28 14.05
C SER A 41 18.75 -3.73 13.75
N PHE A 42 18.20 -3.41 12.57
CA PHE A 42 16.86 -3.89 12.19
C PHE A 42 16.84 -5.41 12.04
N PRO A 43 15.99 -6.14 12.80
CA PRO A 43 15.94 -7.60 12.75
C PRO A 43 15.25 -8.07 11.46
N ALA A 44 15.98 -8.10 10.36
CA ALA A 44 15.40 -8.50 9.08
C ALA A 44 14.84 -9.93 9.10
N GLY A 45 15.53 -10.86 9.80
CA GLY A 45 15.18 -12.29 9.75
C GLY A 45 15.56 -12.92 8.40
N ASP A 46 15.65 -14.25 8.36
CA ASP A 46 16.12 -14.97 7.17
C ASP A 46 15.13 -14.87 6.00
N LEU A 47 13.81 -14.94 6.28
CA LEU A 47 12.79 -14.80 5.24
C LEU A 47 12.87 -13.45 4.53
N VAL A 48 13.00 -12.37 5.28
CA VAL A 48 13.09 -11.03 4.72
C VAL A 48 14.36 -10.86 3.91
N ARG A 49 15.50 -11.38 4.38
CA ARG A 49 16.77 -11.35 3.63
C ARG A 49 16.64 -12.11 2.30
N THR A 50 16.12 -13.34 2.34
CA THR A 50 15.87 -14.15 1.13
C THR A 50 15.00 -13.40 0.12
N ILE A 51 13.91 -12.75 0.59
CA ILE A 51 13.02 -11.97 -0.30
C ILE A 51 13.76 -10.77 -0.88
N LEU A 52 14.47 -9.99 -0.07
CA LEU A 52 15.21 -8.81 -0.55
C LEU A 52 16.27 -9.20 -1.59
N GLU A 53 17.07 -10.21 -1.32
CA GLU A 53 18.08 -10.72 -2.24
C GLU A 53 17.46 -11.19 -3.57
N GLY A 54 16.42 -12.02 -3.52
CA GLY A 54 15.75 -12.54 -4.71
C GLY A 54 14.96 -11.46 -5.49
N MET A 55 14.61 -10.35 -4.83
CA MET A 55 14.01 -9.17 -5.48
C MET A 55 15.06 -8.17 -5.97
N GLY A 56 16.36 -8.39 -5.74
CA GLY A 56 17.45 -7.49 -6.10
C GLY A 56 17.49 -6.21 -5.27
N VAL A 57 16.96 -6.25 -4.04
CA VAL A 57 16.92 -5.11 -3.11
C VAL A 57 18.02 -5.27 -2.07
N GLN A 58 18.95 -4.33 -1.99
CA GLN A 58 20.11 -4.42 -1.07
C GLN A 58 19.70 -4.20 0.38
N SER A 59 18.83 -3.24 0.65
CA SER A 59 18.35 -2.93 1.99
C SER A 59 16.96 -2.29 1.96
N LEU A 60 16.26 -2.35 3.09
CA LEU A 60 15.03 -1.60 3.31
C LEU A 60 15.36 -0.12 3.58
N TYR A 61 14.43 0.76 3.23
CA TYR A 61 14.49 2.16 3.66
C TYR A 61 14.01 2.32 5.11
N THR A 62 14.40 3.40 5.77
CA THR A 62 14.02 3.70 7.17
C THR A 62 12.51 3.60 7.41
N HIS A 63 11.67 4.17 6.56
CA HIS A 63 10.21 4.12 6.70
C HIS A 63 9.63 2.71 6.51
N GLN A 64 10.29 1.87 5.69
CA GLN A 64 9.87 0.48 5.52
C GLN A 64 10.15 -0.32 6.79
N ALA A 65 11.35 -0.19 7.35
CA ALA A 65 11.73 -0.84 8.59
C ALA A 65 10.85 -0.39 9.77
N GLU A 66 10.54 0.91 9.86
CA GLU A 66 9.65 1.47 10.87
C GLU A 66 8.23 0.91 10.78
N GLY A 67 7.64 0.92 9.58
CA GLY A 67 6.31 0.36 9.34
C GLY A 67 6.23 -1.13 9.66
N ILE A 68 7.21 -1.94 9.21
CA ILE A 68 7.31 -3.36 9.51
C ILE A 68 7.41 -3.59 11.02
N THR A 69 8.20 -2.79 11.73
CA THR A 69 8.35 -2.88 13.18
C THR A 69 7.02 -2.67 13.90
N HIS A 70 6.23 -1.67 13.50
CA HIS A 70 4.89 -1.45 14.04
C HIS A 70 3.99 -2.67 13.84
N ILE A 71 3.96 -3.24 12.63
CA ILE A 71 3.10 -4.38 12.29
C ILE A 71 3.51 -5.63 13.10
N ARG A 72 4.80 -5.92 13.21
CA ARG A 72 5.34 -7.04 14.01
C ARG A 72 4.96 -6.93 15.48
N GLN A 73 4.85 -5.70 16.00
CA GLN A 73 4.43 -5.43 17.38
C GLN A 73 2.90 -5.42 17.57
N GLY A 74 2.12 -5.80 16.56
CA GLY A 74 0.66 -5.80 16.61
C GLY A 74 0.05 -4.39 16.62
N ARG A 75 0.78 -3.36 16.20
CA ARG A 75 0.32 -1.97 16.19
C ARG A 75 -0.24 -1.58 14.82
N HIS A 76 -1.41 -0.96 14.82
CA HIS A 76 -1.98 -0.37 13.60
C HIS A 76 -1.08 0.75 13.09
N VAL A 77 -0.90 0.82 11.77
CA VAL A 77 0.02 1.80 11.15
C VAL A 77 -0.58 2.41 9.89
N VAL A 78 -0.31 3.68 9.67
CA VAL A 78 -0.50 4.36 8.39
C VAL A 78 0.84 4.87 7.87
N VAL A 79 1.13 4.56 6.62
CA VAL A 79 2.35 5.00 5.94
C VAL A 79 1.99 6.01 4.86
N SER A 80 2.34 7.26 5.11
CA SER A 80 2.10 8.39 4.21
C SER A 80 3.43 8.87 3.63
N THR A 81 3.83 8.25 2.53
CA THR A 81 5.09 8.54 1.85
C THR A 81 4.84 8.68 0.35
N PRO A 82 5.72 9.37 -0.40
CA PRO A 82 5.53 9.58 -1.83
C PRO A 82 5.26 8.28 -2.60
N THR A 83 4.56 8.39 -3.71
CA THR A 83 4.37 7.27 -4.65
C THR A 83 5.73 6.69 -5.05
N ALA A 84 5.76 5.39 -5.31
CA ALA A 84 6.99 4.65 -5.66
C ALA A 84 8.08 4.65 -4.55
N SER A 85 7.72 4.84 -3.28
CA SER A 85 8.65 4.72 -2.15
C SER A 85 8.81 3.28 -1.64
N GLY A 86 8.18 2.30 -2.28
CA GLY A 86 8.27 0.88 -1.92
C GLY A 86 7.37 0.48 -0.74
N LYS A 87 6.20 1.12 -0.58
CA LYS A 87 5.22 0.80 0.49
C LYS A 87 4.78 -0.66 0.50
N THR A 88 4.77 -1.31 -0.66
CA THR A 88 4.39 -2.72 -0.84
C THR A 88 5.18 -3.68 0.06
N PHE A 89 6.47 -3.44 0.29
CA PHE A 89 7.28 -4.24 1.21
C PHE A 89 6.78 -4.16 2.65
N ILE A 90 6.23 -3.00 3.06
CA ILE A 90 5.82 -2.75 4.45
C ILE A 90 4.72 -3.71 4.90
N TYR A 91 3.78 -4.06 4.01
CA TYR A 91 2.71 -4.97 4.35
C TYR A 91 2.95 -6.41 3.84
N ASN A 92 3.58 -6.61 2.68
CA ASN A 92 3.81 -7.96 2.17
C ASN A 92 4.80 -8.76 3.01
N LEU A 93 5.88 -8.14 3.49
CA LEU A 93 6.87 -8.85 4.31
C LEU A 93 6.26 -9.39 5.61
N PRO A 94 5.57 -8.60 6.46
CA PRO A 94 4.91 -9.13 7.65
C PRO A 94 3.83 -10.16 7.35
N VAL A 95 3.07 -10.02 6.27
CA VAL A 95 2.06 -11.02 5.88
C VAL A 95 2.73 -12.36 5.54
N LEU A 96 3.82 -12.35 4.76
CA LEU A 96 4.56 -13.56 4.44
C LEU A 96 5.22 -14.18 5.69
N GLU A 97 5.69 -13.36 6.62
CA GLU A 97 6.19 -13.84 7.92
C GLU A 97 5.11 -14.55 8.74
N ARG A 98 3.90 -13.97 8.80
CA ARG A 98 2.76 -14.58 9.50
C ARG A 98 2.35 -15.90 8.85
N ILE A 99 2.23 -15.95 7.53
CA ILE A 99 1.87 -17.18 6.80
C ILE A 99 2.94 -18.25 6.98
N LYS A 100 4.23 -17.89 6.97
CA LYS A 100 5.33 -18.83 7.24
C LYS A 100 5.26 -19.41 8.65
N ALA A 101 4.95 -18.58 9.64
CA ALA A 101 4.83 -19.00 11.05
C ALA A 101 3.56 -19.82 11.30
N ALA A 102 2.44 -19.44 10.65
CA ALA A 102 1.15 -20.11 10.77
C ALA A 102 0.47 -20.16 9.40
N PRO A 103 0.45 -21.31 8.71
CA PRO A 103 -0.18 -21.44 7.39
C PRO A 103 -1.69 -21.15 7.35
N SER A 104 -2.34 -21.12 8.51
CA SER A 104 -3.73 -20.69 8.66
C SER A 104 -3.90 -19.18 8.63
N ALA A 105 -2.86 -18.38 8.85
CA ALA A 105 -2.94 -16.92 8.87
C ALA A 105 -3.54 -16.35 7.58
N ARG A 106 -4.38 -15.35 7.72
CA ARG A 106 -5.10 -14.71 6.59
C ARG A 106 -4.86 -13.21 6.59
N ALA A 107 -4.86 -12.63 5.39
CA ALA A 107 -4.81 -11.19 5.20
C ALA A 107 -5.86 -10.73 4.18
N LEU A 108 -6.42 -9.55 4.43
CA LEU A 108 -7.39 -8.88 3.56
C LEU A 108 -6.77 -7.60 3.01
N TYR A 109 -6.65 -7.50 1.70
CA TYR A 109 -6.12 -6.30 1.03
C TYR A 109 -7.23 -5.57 0.32
N LEU A 110 -7.34 -4.27 0.59
CA LEU A 110 -8.37 -3.39 0.07
C LEU A 110 -7.77 -2.33 -0.84
N PHE A 111 -8.13 -2.39 -2.11
CA PHE A 111 -7.69 -1.46 -3.14
C PHE A 111 -8.87 -0.65 -3.69
N PRO A 112 -8.71 0.65 -3.93
CA PRO A 112 -9.78 1.47 -4.52
C PRO A 112 -10.00 1.15 -6.01
N LEU A 113 -8.98 0.65 -6.70
CA LEU A 113 -9.01 0.37 -8.13
C LEU A 113 -8.60 -1.07 -8.44
N LYS A 114 -9.34 -1.73 -9.35
CA LYS A 114 -9.08 -3.12 -9.79
C LYS A 114 -7.68 -3.30 -10.39
N ALA A 115 -7.20 -2.33 -11.17
CA ALA A 115 -5.87 -2.39 -11.79
C ALA A 115 -4.76 -2.48 -10.72
N LEU A 116 -4.89 -1.74 -9.62
CA LEU A 116 -3.94 -1.82 -8.50
C LEU A 116 -3.93 -3.21 -7.87
N ALA A 117 -5.10 -3.83 -7.69
CA ALA A 117 -5.19 -5.18 -7.15
C ALA A 117 -4.45 -6.20 -8.02
N GLN A 118 -4.54 -6.10 -9.35
CA GLN A 118 -3.84 -6.98 -10.29
C GLN A 118 -2.32 -6.85 -10.19
N ASP A 119 -1.81 -5.63 -10.13
CA ASP A 119 -0.37 -5.38 -10.00
C ASP A 119 0.16 -5.84 -8.63
N GLN A 120 -0.62 -5.63 -7.56
CA GLN A 120 -0.25 -6.08 -6.22
C GLN A 120 -0.32 -7.60 -6.07
N LEU A 121 -1.25 -8.28 -6.75
CA LEU A 121 -1.29 -9.73 -6.80
C LEU A 121 0.02 -10.29 -7.38
N LYS A 122 0.44 -9.80 -8.56
CA LYS A 122 1.71 -10.22 -9.17
C LYS A 122 2.92 -9.95 -8.28
N ALA A 123 2.93 -8.79 -7.62
CA ALA A 123 4.02 -8.44 -6.70
C ALA A 123 4.07 -9.37 -5.49
N PHE A 124 2.91 -9.70 -4.91
CA PHE A 124 2.80 -10.63 -3.78
C PHE A 124 3.24 -12.05 -4.18
N GLU A 125 2.70 -12.59 -5.28
CA GLU A 125 3.04 -13.92 -5.80
C GLU A 125 4.54 -14.05 -6.09
N ARG A 126 5.16 -13.02 -6.67
CA ARG A 126 6.60 -13.00 -6.89
C ARG A 126 7.38 -13.07 -5.58
N MET A 127 6.99 -12.33 -4.56
CA MET A 127 7.64 -12.37 -3.24
C MET A 127 7.43 -13.74 -2.57
N ALA A 128 6.22 -14.31 -2.66
CA ALA A 128 5.91 -15.64 -2.13
C ALA A 128 6.76 -16.73 -2.81
N ALA A 129 6.94 -16.65 -4.13
CA ALA A 129 7.76 -17.57 -4.88
C ALA A 129 9.25 -17.50 -4.46
N VAL A 130 9.80 -16.29 -4.35
CA VAL A 130 11.18 -16.09 -3.86
C VAL A 130 11.35 -16.62 -2.43
N ALA A 131 10.31 -16.49 -1.61
CA ALA A 131 10.30 -17.00 -0.24
C ALA A 131 10.12 -18.53 -0.12
N GLY A 132 9.85 -19.24 -1.23
CA GLY A 132 9.52 -20.66 -1.22
C GLY A 132 8.15 -20.95 -0.58
N LEU A 133 7.22 -19.99 -0.62
CA LEU A 133 5.90 -20.06 0.01
C LEU A 133 4.74 -20.11 -1.00
N SER A 134 5.00 -20.45 -2.27
CA SER A 134 3.97 -20.43 -3.34
C SER A 134 2.73 -21.28 -3.02
N ASP A 135 2.89 -22.39 -2.33
CA ASP A 135 1.80 -23.32 -2.01
C ASP A 135 0.99 -22.87 -0.79
N THR A 136 1.61 -22.14 0.13
CA THR A 136 0.97 -21.69 1.39
C THR A 136 0.50 -20.24 1.33
N ALA A 137 1.32 -19.35 0.77
CA ALA A 137 1.00 -17.93 0.60
C ALA A 137 0.21 -17.69 -0.70
N THR A 138 -0.89 -18.39 -0.86
CA THR A 138 -1.79 -18.22 -2.01
C THR A 138 -2.57 -16.92 -1.92
N ALA A 139 -2.80 -16.26 -3.06
CA ALA A 139 -3.57 -15.03 -3.14
C ALA A 139 -4.62 -15.09 -4.24
N ALA A 140 -5.73 -14.38 -4.08
CA ALA A 140 -6.75 -14.25 -5.11
C ALA A 140 -7.42 -12.88 -5.07
N ILE A 141 -7.80 -12.40 -6.26
CA ILE A 141 -8.68 -11.25 -6.41
C ILE A 141 -10.12 -11.73 -6.29
N TYR A 142 -10.87 -11.00 -5.45
CA TYR A 142 -12.30 -11.22 -5.24
C TYR A 142 -13.03 -9.88 -5.44
N ASP A 143 -13.53 -9.66 -6.65
CA ASP A 143 -14.16 -8.40 -7.06
C ASP A 143 -15.43 -8.62 -7.88
N GLY A 144 -15.99 -7.54 -8.46
CA GLY A 144 -17.19 -7.59 -9.29
C GLY A 144 -17.04 -8.44 -10.55
N ASP A 145 -15.82 -8.59 -11.09
CA ASP A 145 -15.55 -9.35 -12.32
C ASP A 145 -15.20 -10.81 -12.03
N THR A 146 -15.09 -11.20 -10.76
CA THR A 146 -14.84 -12.58 -10.37
C THR A 146 -16.08 -13.43 -10.69
N SER A 147 -15.93 -14.44 -11.57
CA SER A 147 -17.02 -15.32 -11.96
C SER A 147 -17.61 -16.12 -10.79
N ASP A 148 -18.88 -16.50 -10.86
CA ASP A 148 -19.56 -17.22 -9.78
C ASP A 148 -18.87 -18.56 -9.44
N TYR A 149 -18.31 -19.24 -10.43
CA TYR A 149 -17.52 -20.46 -10.21
C TYR A 149 -16.27 -20.14 -9.34
N LYS A 150 -15.52 -19.11 -9.69
CA LYS A 150 -14.35 -18.68 -8.91
C LYS A 150 -14.75 -18.21 -7.52
N ARG A 151 -15.83 -17.45 -7.39
CA ARG A 151 -16.38 -17.01 -6.09
C ARG A 151 -16.70 -18.19 -5.19
N LYS A 152 -17.37 -19.23 -5.73
CA LYS A 152 -17.69 -20.44 -4.98
C LYS A 152 -16.42 -21.18 -4.54
N LYS A 153 -15.43 -21.30 -5.44
CA LYS A 153 -14.13 -21.93 -5.14
C LYS A 153 -13.38 -21.18 -4.03
N ILE A 154 -13.25 -19.84 -4.14
CA ILE A 154 -12.57 -18.99 -3.15
C ILE A 154 -13.27 -19.09 -1.78
N ARG A 155 -14.60 -19.11 -1.76
CA ARG A 155 -15.39 -19.25 -0.53
C ARG A 155 -15.21 -20.62 0.14
N GLY A 156 -15.20 -21.69 -0.67
CA GLY A 156 -15.04 -23.05 -0.16
C GLY A 156 -13.63 -23.36 0.35
N SER A 157 -12.62 -22.69 -0.19
CA SER A 157 -11.22 -22.79 0.25
C SER A 157 -10.54 -21.42 0.13
N PRO A 158 -10.68 -20.55 1.14
CA PRO A 158 -10.14 -19.22 1.09
C PRO A 158 -8.61 -19.22 1.02
N PRO A 159 -8.01 -18.45 0.08
CA PRO A 159 -6.56 -18.31 0.00
C PRO A 159 -6.02 -17.57 1.22
N ALA A 160 -4.69 -17.58 1.40
CA ALA A 160 -4.05 -16.85 2.49
C ALA A 160 -4.29 -15.33 2.39
N VAL A 161 -4.34 -14.81 1.17
CA VAL A 161 -4.60 -13.38 0.92
C VAL A 161 -5.78 -13.19 -0.03
N ILE A 162 -6.77 -12.41 0.40
CA ILE A 162 -7.86 -11.95 -0.46
C ILE A 162 -7.60 -10.48 -0.79
N MET A 163 -7.52 -10.17 -2.09
CA MET A 163 -7.41 -8.82 -2.62
C MET A 163 -8.76 -8.40 -3.20
N THR A 164 -9.32 -7.31 -2.68
CA THR A 164 -10.66 -6.88 -3.01
C THR A 164 -10.82 -5.36 -2.89
N ASN A 165 -12.03 -4.88 -2.96
CA ASN A 165 -12.38 -3.50 -2.68
C ASN A 165 -13.40 -3.41 -1.52
N PRO A 166 -13.59 -2.22 -0.91
CA PRO A 166 -14.50 -2.08 0.22
C PRO A 166 -15.98 -2.41 -0.09
N ASP A 167 -16.41 -2.20 -1.34
CA ASP A 167 -17.78 -2.54 -1.74
C ASP A 167 -18.03 -4.04 -1.68
N MET A 168 -17.06 -4.84 -2.13
CA MET A 168 -17.14 -6.29 -2.04
C MET A 168 -17.10 -6.79 -0.58
N VAL A 169 -16.34 -6.12 0.29
CA VAL A 169 -16.41 -6.39 1.74
C VAL A 169 -17.82 -6.15 2.25
N HIS A 170 -18.42 -5.00 1.89
CA HIS A 170 -19.77 -4.63 2.32
C HIS A 170 -20.85 -5.55 1.78
N LEU A 171 -20.79 -5.91 0.49
CA LEU A 171 -21.87 -6.60 -0.22
C LEU A 171 -21.74 -8.12 -0.26
N SER A 172 -20.49 -8.65 -0.13
CA SER A 172 -20.25 -10.08 -0.32
C SER A 172 -19.60 -10.79 0.88
N LEU A 173 -18.68 -10.12 1.62
CA LEU A 173 -18.02 -10.76 2.75
C LEU A 173 -18.86 -10.63 4.02
N LEU A 174 -19.23 -9.41 4.40
CA LEU A 174 -19.90 -9.13 5.66
C LEU A 174 -21.32 -9.69 5.76
N PRO A 175 -22.20 -9.63 4.72
CA PRO A 175 -23.52 -10.21 4.81
C PRO A 175 -23.52 -11.73 4.88
N TYR A 176 -22.48 -12.37 4.34
CA TYR A 176 -22.35 -13.83 4.29
C TYR A 176 -21.15 -14.32 5.12
N HIS A 177 -20.85 -13.62 6.23
CA HIS A 177 -19.67 -13.88 7.05
C HIS A 177 -19.58 -15.33 7.57
N ASP A 178 -20.71 -16.01 7.76
CA ASP A 178 -20.72 -17.44 8.15
C ASP A 178 -20.04 -18.33 7.10
N SER A 179 -20.22 -18.02 5.82
CA SER A 179 -19.56 -18.71 4.70
C SER A 179 -18.06 -18.37 4.60
N TRP A 180 -17.61 -17.35 5.30
CA TRP A 180 -16.23 -16.88 5.37
C TRP A 180 -15.60 -17.12 6.75
N ARG A 181 -16.24 -17.91 7.60
CA ARG A 181 -15.86 -18.15 8.99
C ARG A 181 -14.38 -18.44 9.12
N THR A 182 -13.86 -19.48 8.43
CA THR A 182 -12.46 -19.89 8.48
C THR A 182 -11.49 -18.76 8.08
N PHE A 183 -11.89 -17.89 7.16
CA PHE A 183 -11.10 -16.73 6.78
C PHE A 183 -11.08 -15.68 7.90
N PHE A 184 -12.23 -15.35 8.48
CA PHE A 184 -12.32 -14.33 9.54
C PHE A 184 -11.70 -14.79 10.84
N GLU A 185 -11.83 -16.07 11.22
CA GLU A 185 -11.20 -16.64 12.43
C GLU A 185 -9.66 -16.50 12.41
N ASN A 186 -9.06 -16.52 11.24
CA ASN A 186 -7.62 -16.47 11.05
C ASN A 186 -7.11 -15.13 10.48
N LEU A 187 -7.97 -14.11 10.39
CA LEU A 187 -7.61 -12.81 9.83
C LEU A 187 -6.71 -12.03 10.79
N GLU A 188 -5.45 -11.85 10.39
CA GLU A 188 -4.43 -11.18 11.21
C GLU A 188 -4.08 -9.78 10.73
N ILE A 189 -4.16 -9.52 9.41
CA ILE A 189 -3.76 -8.24 8.82
C ILE A 189 -4.81 -7.76 7.83
N ILE A 190 -5.19 -6.49 7.94
CA ILE A 190 -6.03 -5.78 6.96
C ILE A 190 -5.21 -4.65 6.37
N VAL A 191 -4.93 -4.74 5.06
CA VAL A 191 -4.24 -3.69 4.31
C VAL A 191 -5.28 -2.81 3.62
N ILE A 192 -5.15 -1.49 3.78
CA ILE A 192 -5.98 -0.49 3.09
C ILE A 192 -5.06 0.39 2.28
N ASP A 193 -5.03 0.18 0.97
CA ASP A 193 -4.18 0.98 0.09
C ASP A 193 -4.89 2.26 -0.36
N GLU A 194 -4.10 3.30 -0.60
CA GLU A 194 -4.53 4.61 -1.09
C GLU A 194 -5.68 5.23 -0.26
N ILE A 195 -5.55 5.21 1.09
CA ILE A 195 -6.62 5.69 2.00
C ILE A 195 -7.05 7.13 1.72
N HIS A 196 -6.20 7.95 1.10
CA HIS A 196 -6.51 9.33 0.74
C HIS A 196 -7.68 9.46 -0.26
N THR A 197 -8.06 8.36 -0.92
CA THR A 197 -9.23 8.30 -1.81
C THR A 197 -10.54 8.24 -1.02
N TYR A 198 -10.50 7.77 0.24
CA TYR A 198 -11.69 7.59 1.08
C TYR A 198 -11.98 8.86 1.90
N ARG A 199 -12.55 9.88 1.26
CA ARG A 199 -12.90 11.17 1.87
C ARG A 199 -14.38 11.50 1.70
N GLY A 200 -14.87 12.48 2.47
CA GLY A 200 -16.24 12.95 2.40
C GLY A 200 -17.28 11.85 2.63
N VAL A 201 -18.32 11.81 1.82
CA VAL A 201 -19.41 10.83 1.92
C VAL A 201 -18.90 9.41 1.78
N MET A 202 -18.01 9.16 0.80
CA MET A 202 -17.42 7.83 0.60
C MET A 202 -16.60 7.38 1.82
N GLY A 203 -15.78 8.27 2.38
CA GLY A 203 -15.03 7.99 3.61
C GLY A 203 -15.94 7.63 4.79
N SER A 204 -17.05 8.33 4.95
CA SER A 204 -18.05 8.05 6.00
C SER A 204 -18.69 6.68 5.83
N HIS A 205 -19.00 6.26 4.59
CA HIS A 205 -19.50 4.91 4.31
C HIS A 205 -18.44 3.85 4.62
N MET A 206 -17.19 4.06 4.16
CA MET A 206 -16.09 3.13 4.40
C MET A 206 -15.80 2.96 5.89
N ALA A 207 -15.84 4.03 6.66
CA ALA A 207 -15.67 3.96 8.11
C ALA A 207 -16.71 3.05 8.79
N ARG A 208 -17.95 3.04 8.31
CA ARG A 208 -19.00 2.12 8.81
C ARG A 208 -18.74 0.67 8.38
N VAL A 209 -18.26 0.45 7.15
CA VAL A 209 -17.89 -0.88 6.67
C VAL A 209 -16.75 -1.46 7.51
N PHE A 210 -15.70 -0.68 7.81
CA PHE A 210 -14.57 -1.13 8.62
C PHE A 210 -14.97 -1.42 10.07
N ARG A 211 -15.86 -0.63 10.67
CA ARG A 211 -16.41 -0.95 12.00
C ARG A 211 -17.23 -2.23 12.02
N ARG A 212 -17.99 -2.50 10.95
CA ARG A 212 -18.70 -3.79 10.81
C ARG A 212 -17.72 -4.94 10.63
N LEU A 213 -16.66 -4.74 9.83
CA LEU A 213 -15.61 -5.72 9.62
C LEU A 213 -14.95 -6.10 10.95
N LEU A 214 -14.56 -5.11 11.77
CA LEU A 214 -13.99 -5.37 13.08
C LEU A 214 -14.95 -6.14 14.02
N ARG A 215 -16.25 -5.84 13.98
CA ARG A 215 -17.24 -6.59 14.77
C ARG A 215 -17.35 -8.05 14.33
N VAL A 216 -17.30 -8.30 13.03
CA VAL A 216 -17.29 -9.68 12.50
C VAL A 216 -16.00 -10.39 12.89
N CYS A 217 -14.83 -9.73 12.78
CA CYS A 217 -13.58 -10.30 13.25
C CYS A 217 -13.64 -10.65 14.74
N ALA A 218 -14.11 -9.73 15.59
CA ALA A 218 -14.25 -9.96 17.02
C ALA A 218 -15.25 -11.10 17.35
N HIS A 219 -16.34 -11.22 16.58
CA HIS A 219 -17.29 -12.33 16.72
C HIS A 219 -16.61 -13.70 16.51
N TYR A 220 -15.62 -13.77 15.63
CA TYR A 220 -14.83 -14.98 15.38
C TYR A 220 -13.52 -15.05 16.17
N GLY A 221 -13.32 -14.15 17.13
CA GLY A 221 -12.13 -14.14 18.01
C GLY A 221 -10.87 -13.55 17.38
N ALA A 222 -10.96 -12.97 16.18
CA ALA A 222 -9.83 -12.34 15.51
C ALA A 222 -9.69 -10.86 15.87
N ASN A 223 -8.44 -10.39 15.96
CA ASN A 223 -8.09 -8.99 16.20
C ASN A 223 -7.02 -8.51 15.20
N PRO A 224 -7.40 -8.26 13.94
CA PRO A 224 -6.45 -7.95 12.87
C PRO A 224 -5.80 -6.57 13.03
N VAL A 225 -4.54 -6.47 12.62
CA VAL A 225 -3.79 -5.21 12.53
C VAL A 225 -4.15 -4.49 11.24
N PHE A 226 -4.53 -3.22 11.33
CA PHE A 226 -4.66 -2.35 10.15
C PHE A 226 -3.32 -1.82 9.70
N VAL A 227 -3.06 -1.96 8.41
CA VAL A 227 -1.92 -1.37 7.71
C VAL A 227 -2.46 -0.50 6.58
N ALA A 228 -2.42 0.79 6.77
CA ALA A 228 -2.89 1.74 5.77
C ALA A 228 -1.73 2.34 4.99
N SER A 229 -1.90 2.52 3.68
CA SER A 229 -0.97 3.27 2.84
C SER A 229 -1.64 4.47 2.19
N SER A 230 -0.87 5.54 2.00
CA SER A 230 -1.35 6.79 1.40
C SER A 230 -0.26 7.46 0.57
N ALA A 231 -0.65 8.26 -0.42
CA ALA A 231 0.19 9.35 -0.87
C ALA A 231 0.44 10.34 0.28
N THR A 232 1.36 11.28 0.09
CA THR A 232 1.64 12.32 1.08
C THR A 232 0.42 13.23 1.27
N ILE A 233 -0.13 13.25 2.48
CA ILE A 233 -1.25 14.10 2.90
C ILE A 233 -0.93 14.77 4.25
N ALA A 234 -1.64 15.82 4.59
CA ALA A 234 -1.35 16.63 5.78
C ALA A 234 -1.71 15.92 7.11
N ASN A 235 -2.72 15.05 7.10
CA ASN A 235 -3.28 14.44 8.32
C ASN A 235 -3.52 12.92 8.19
N PRO A 236 -2.50 12.10 7.86
CA PRO A 236 -2.70 10.68 7.59
C PRO A 236 -3.18 9.90 8.80
N GLY A 237 -2.67 10.22 9.99
CA GLY A 237 -3.05 9.55 11.24
C GLY A 237 -4.52 9.81 11.63
N GLU A 238 -4.98 11.05 11.49
CA GLU A 238 -6.38 11.41 11.73
C GLU A 238 -7.32 10.69 10.77
N LEU A 239 -7.03 10.78 9.46
CA LEU A 239 -7.83 10.12 8.43
C LEU A 239 -7.90 8.60 8.66
N ALA A 240 -6.77 7.94 8.90
CA ALA A 240 -6.74 6.51 9.16
C ALA A 240 -7.51 6.15 10.43
N GLY A 241 -7.39 6.94 11.51
CA GLY A 241 -8.13 6.76 12.75
C GLY A 241 -9.63 6.91 12.57
N GLN A 242 -10.08 7.93 11.83
CA GLN A 242 -11.50 8.15 11.53
C GLN A 242 -12.08 7.01 10.67
N LEU A 243 -11.33 6.54 9.67
CA LEU A 243 -11.75 5.44 8.81
C LEU A 243 -11.84 4.12 9.57
N THR A 244 -10.79 3.75 10.28
CA THR A 244 -10.69 2.42 10.91
C THR A 244 -11.39 2.35 12.28
N GLY A 245 -11.50 3.47 12.98
CA GLY A 245 -12.05 3.54 14.33
C GLY A 245 -11.06 3.13 15.42
N VAL A 246 -9.77 2.97 15.08
CA VAL A 246 -8.69 2.60 16.01
C VAL A 246 -7.57 3.64 15.98
N ARG A 247 -6.77 3.67 17.06
CA ARG A 247 -5.57 4.51 17.08
C ARG A 247 -4.50 3.89 16.18
N VAL A 248 -3.93 4.70 15.27
CA VAL A 248 -2.89 4.26 14.34
C VAL A 248 -1.57 5.00 14.59
N ASN A 249 -0.45 4.32 14.37
CA ASN A 249 0.88 4.94 14.35
C ASN A 249 1.13 5.48 12.95
N THR A 250 1.81 6.63 12.85
CA THR A 250 2.00 7.32 11.57
C THR A 250 3.48 7.29 11.17
N VAL A 251 3.74 6.86 9.93
CA VAL A 251 5.07 6.85 9.31
C VAL A 251 5.05 7.79 8.11
N GLU A 252 5.72 8.94 8.20
CA GLU A 252 5.70 10.01 7.18
C GLU A 252 7.09 10.30 6.59
N ASN A 253 8.14 9.96 7.32
CA ASN A 253 9.51 10.27 6.95
C ASN A 253 10.07 9.29 5.94
N SER A 254 9.78 9.50 4.64
CA SER A 254 10.31 8.62 3.59
C SER A 254 11.84 8.56 3.59
N GLY A 255 12.38 7.34 3.64
CA GLY A 255 13.79 7.04 3.41
C GLY A 255 14.14 6.82 1.93
N ALA A 256 13.15 6.74 1.04
CA ALA A 256 13.40 6.53 -0.38
C ALA A 256 14.19 7.70 -1.00
N PRO A 257 15.11 7.43 -1.94
CA PRO A 257 15.86 8.48 -2.63
C PRO A 257 14.94 9.33 -3.49
N ARG A 258 15.30 10.58 -3.67
CA ARG A 258 14.61 11.49 -4.59
C ARG A 258 15.62 12.13 -5.53
N GLY A 259 15.39 12.02 -6.84
CA GLY A 259 16.14 12.74 -7.85
C GLY A 259 15.95 14.26 -7.73
N ARG A 260 16.87 15.03 -8.31
CA ARG A 260 16.68 16.46 -8.51
C ARG A 260 15.43 16.70 -9.36
N ARG A 261 14.57 17.64 -8.98
CA ARG A 261 13.37 18.04 -9.74
C ARG A 261 13.39 19.53 -9.99
N ASN A 262 12.92 19.93 -11.16
CA ASN A 262 12.59 21.32 -11.46
C ASN A 262 11.08 21.46 -11.39
N VAL A 263 10.59 22.43 -10.61
CA VAL A 263 9.18 22.80 -10.54
C VAL A 263 9.05 24.16 -11.21
N VAL A 264 8.35 24.20 -12.35
CA VAL A 264 8.07 25.41 -13.09
C VAL A 264 6.58 25.66 -13.06
N MET A 265 6.17 26.79 -12.50
CA MET A 265 4.76 27.19 -12.49
C MET A 265 4.55 28.21 -13.60
N LEU A 266 3.54 27.95 -14.41
CA LEU A 266 3.11 28.80 -15.51
C LEU A 266 1.79 29.45 -15.17
N ASN A 267 1.66 30.75 -15.44
CA ASN A 267 0.39 31.46 -15.45
C ASN A 267 0.06 31.77 -16.92
N PRO A 268 -0.71 30.90 -17.62
CA PRO A 268 -1.03 31.10 -19.01
C PRO A 268 -1.83 32.41 -19.13
N ARG A 269 -1.42 33.28 -20.05
CA ARG A 269 -2.17 34.47 -20.39
C ARG A 269 -3.51 33.99 -20.95
N THR A 270 -4.61 34.40 -20.31
CA THR A 270 -5.93 34.31 -20.92
C THR A 270 -5.83 35.11 -22.21
N GLY A 271 -6.03 34.44 -23.35
CA GLY A 271 -5.95 35.06 -24.65
C GLY A 271 -6.83 36.30 -24.80
N PRO A 272 -6.62 37.09 -25.89
CA PRO A 272 -7.36 38.30 -26.09
C PRO A 272 -8.85 38.08 -26.13
#